data_00a579975322f7ed9e45d09eed90c527
#
_entry.id   00a579975322f7ed9e45d09eed90c527
#
_cell.length_a   1.000
_cell.length_b   1.000
_cell.length_c   1.000
_cell.angle_alpha   90.00
_cell.angle_beta   90.00
_cell.angle_gamma   90.00
#
_symmetry.space_group_name_H-M   'P 1'
#
loop_
_entity.id
_entity.type
_entity.pdbx_description
1 polymer ?
#
loop_
_entity_poly.entity_id
_entity_poly.type
_entity_poly.pdbx_seq_one_letter_code
_entity_poly.pdbx_strand_id
1 'polypeptide(L)'
;KDRSSANSDGSSIPIHRDSTVAMANVAVETLRDSMALMNNEMRNLLVRLNAMEQNSKFLSDSLSSLKLETNVSEKNMNEALRHLSKSLRYFYAGDYREALKEVDLALELNPDLALAYARRGSIYYKLGDVQRATINWNLALRLDPEYTDVRNILKALNENKLKSASIIEE
;
A
#
# COMPACT_ATOMS: atom_id res chain seq x y z
N LYS A 1 -89.57 -71.45 27.08
CA LYS A 1 -90.36 -70.41 26.61
C LYS A 1 -89.84 -69.10 27.06
N ASP A 2 -88.88 -68.63 26.93
CA ASP A 2 -88.75 -67.21 26.94
C ASP A 2 -87.30 -66.82 26.61
N ARG A 3 -87.24 -65.97 25.77
CA ARG A 3 -86.02 -65.48 25.17
C ARG A 3 -85.51 -64.33 25.94
N SER A 4 -84.31 -64.38 26.22
CA SER A 4 -83.57 -63.15 26.65
C SER A 4 -82.60 -62.80 25.55
N SER A 5 -82.84 -61.66 24.96
CA SER A 5 -81.97 -61.02 23.99
C SER A 5 -80.83 -60.29 24.70
N ALA A 6 -79.65 -60.68 24.41
CA ALA A 6 -78.48 -59.93 24.88
C ALA A 6 -78.26 -58.72 23.98
N ASN A 7 -78.22 -57.60 24.58
CA ASN A 7 -77.85 -56.28 24.00
C ASN A 7 -76.36 -56.20 24.04
N SER A 8 -75.69 -56.14 22.91
CA SER A 8 -74.26 -55.84 22.82
C SER A 8 -74.06 -54.36 22.66
N ASP A 9 -73.74 -53.71 23.74
CA ASP A 9 -73.26 -52.35 23.72
C ASP A 9 -71.90 -52.30 23.06
N GLY A 10 -71.89 -51.86 21.84
CA GLY A 10 -70.71 -51.48 21.13
C GLY A 10 -70.27 -50.08 21.57
N SER A 11 -69.56 -50.03 22.68
CA SER A 11 -68.81 -48.80 23.03
C SER A 11 -67.66 -48.58 22.06
N SER A 12 -67.97 -47.85 21.02
CA SER A 12 -66.93 -47.33 20.12
C SER A 12 -66.19 -46.23 20.87
N ILE A 13 -64.99 -46.53 21.30
CA ILE A 13 -64.03 -45.58 21.82
C ILE A 13 -63.76 -44.54 20.69
N PRO A 14 -64.04 -43.23 20.87
CA PRO A 14 -63.71 -42.26 19.88
C PRO A 14 -62.19 -42.12 19.83
N ILE A 15 -61.67 -42.64 18.76
CA ILE A 15 -60.27 -42.82 18.53
C ILE A 15 -59.65 -41.40 18.41
N HIS A 16 -58.55 -41.21 19.11
CA HIS A 16 -57.57 -40.12 19.06
C HIS A 16 -57.01 -39.79 17.65
N ARG A 17 -57.66 -40.13 16.55
CA ARG A 17 -57.20 -39.87 15.19
C ARG A 17 -57.08 -38.38 14.89
N ASP A 18 -58.04 -37.56 15.36
CA ASP A 18 -58.05 -36.14 15.11
C ASP A 18 -56.91 -35.41 15.87
N SER A 19 -56.61 -35.89 17.07
CA SER A 19 -55.52 -35.35 17.89
C SER A 19 -54.15 -35.68 17.31
N THR A 20 -53.93 -36.88 16.80
CA THR A 20 -52.66 -37.30 16.17
C THR A 20 -52.43 -36.59 14.83
N VAL A 21 -53.47 -36.39 14.04
CA VAL A 21 -53.41 -35.63 12.77
C VAL A 21 -53.13 -34.12 13.07
N ALA A 22 -53.77 -33.56 14.08
CA ALA A 22 -53.50 -32.16 14.49
C ALA A 22 -52.05 -31.98 14.95
N MET A 23 -51.51 -32.88 15.78
CA MET A 23 -50.09 -32.85 16.17
C MET A 23 -49.13 -33.01 15.01
N ALA A 24 -49.43 -33.92 14.07
CA ALA A 24 -48.65 -34.12 12.86
C ALA A 24 -48.63 -32.85 11.97
N ASN A 25 -49.76 -32.17 11.82
CA ASN A 25 -49.83 -30.92 11.06
C ASN A 25 -49.04 -29.79 11.73
N VAL A 26 -49.08 -29.66 13.03
CA VAL A 26 -48.26 -28.68 13.78
C VAL A 26 -46.77 -29.00 13.59
N ALA A 27 -46.38 -30.27 13.67
CA ALA A 27 -44.99 -30.67 13.45
C ALA A 27 -44.51 -30.34 12.01
N VAL A 28 -45.37 -30.55 11.00
CA VAL A 28 -45.06 -30.20 9.62
C VAL A 28 -44.89 -28.71 9.41
N GLU A 29 -45.76 -27.89 10.03
CA GLU A 29 -45.64 -26.44 9.98
C GLU A 29 -44.34 -25.93 10.66
N THR A 30 -44.01 -26.45 11.85
CA THR A 30 -42.74 -26.09 12.53
C THR A 30 -41.51 -26.52 11.74
N LEU A 31 -41.53 -27.65 11.08
CA LEU A 31 -40.47 -28.07 10.17
C LEU A 31 -40.38 -27.16 8.94
N ARG A 32 -41.50 -26.75 8.38
CA ARG A 32 -41.56 -25.83 7.25
C ARG A 32 -40.94 -24.45 7.62
N ASP A 33 -41.33 -23.92 8.78
CA ASP A 33 -40.79 -22.63 9.29
C ASP A 33 -39.29 -22.75 9.58
N SER A 34 -38.85 -23.85 10.17
CA SER A 34 -37.43 -24.11 10.42
C SER A 34 -36.62 -24.21 9.11
N MET A 35 -37.17 -24.88 8.11
CA MET A 35 -36.54 -24.92 6.77
C MET A 35 -36.50 -23.58 6.09
N ALA A 36 -37.54 -22.73 6.25
CA ALA A 36 -37.56 -21.37 5.70
C ALA A 36 -36.49 -20.50 6.34
N LEU A 37 -36.34 -20.57 7.68
CA LEU A 37 -35.27 -19.88 8.41
C LEU A 37 -33.87 -20.33 7.94
N MET A 38 -33.65 -21.63 7.87
CA MET A 38 -32.37 -22.21 7.41
C MET A 38 -32.05 -21.79 5.97
N ASN A 39 -33.02 -21.78 5.07
CA ASN A 39 -32.83 -21.31 3.70
C ASN A 39 -32.48 -19.82 3.65
N ASN A 40 -33.08 -19.01 4.52
CA ASN A 40 -32.76 -17.58 4.61
C ASN A 40 -31.34 -17.35 5.15
N GLU A 41 -30.93 -18.08 6.17
CA GLU A 41 -29.56 -18.05 6.70
C GLU A 41 -28.54 -18.47 5.64
N MET A 42 -28.86 -19.54 4.89
CA MET A 42 -27.99 -20.00 3.80
C MET A 42 -27.84 -18.92 2.71
N ARG A 43 -28.89 -18.23 2.32
CA ARG A 43 -28.83 -17.10 1.38
C ARG A 43 -27.95 -15.97 1.92
N ASN A 44 -28.11 -15.61 3.18
CA ASN A 44 -27.30 -14.60 3.83
C ASN A 44 -25.81 -14.98 3.86
N LEU A 45 -25.51 -16.23 4.14
CA LEU A 45 -24.14 -16.75 4.12
C LEU A 45 -23.54 -16.71 2.70
N LEU A 46 -24.31 -17.06 1.67
CA LEU A 46 -23.87 -16.97 0.28
C LEU A 46 -23.57 -15.52 -0.14
N VAL A 47 -24.41 -14.57 0.26
CA VAL A 47 -24.16 -13.14 -0.01
C VAL A 47 -22.86 -12.68 0.67
N ARG A 48 -22.65 -13.06 1.94
CA ARG A 48 -21.43 -12.72 2.68
C ARG A 48 -20.19 -13.37 2.06
N LEU A 49 -20.30 -14.64 1.63
CA LEU A 49 -19.21 -15.35 0.96
C LEU A 49 -18.81 -14.64 -0.34
N ASN A 50 -19.78 -14.27 -1.17
CA ASN A 50 -19.53 -13.55 -2.41
C ASN A 50 -18.88 -12.17 -2.16
N ALA A 51 -19.33 -11.43 -1.15
CA ALA A 51 -18.71 -10.18 -0.75
C ALA A 51 -17.26 -10.38 -0.26
N MET A 52 -16.98 -11.46 0.47
CA MET A 52 -15.62 -11.80 0.89
C MET A 52 -14.71 -12.17 -0.30
N GLU A 53 -15.22 -12.92 -1.26
CA GLU A 53 -14.47 -13.22 -2.49
C GLU A 53 -14.12 -11.97 -3.29
N GLN A 54 -15.08 -11.05 -3.45
CA GLN A 54 -14.84 -9.78 -4.14
C GLN A 54 -13.80 -8.93 -3.41
N ASN A 55 -13.89 -8.84 -2.09
CA ASN A 55 -12.90 -8.12 -1.28
C ASN A 55 -11.51 -8.77 -1.37
N SER A 56 -11.43 -10.09 -1.35
CA SER A 56 -10.17 -10.83 -1.51
C SER A 56 -9.53 -10.56 -2.87
N LYS A 57 -10.33 -10.57 -3.94
CA LYS A 57 -9.86 -10.24 -5.28
C LYS A 57 -9.35 -8.78 -5.37
N PHE A 58 -10.11 -7.84 -4.84
CA PHE A 58 -9.71 -6.43 -4.79
C PHE A 58 -8.37 -6.22 -4.04
N LEU A 59 -8.21 -6.90 -2.89
CA LEU A 59 -6.96 -6.85 -2.12
C LEU A 59 -5.78 -7.48 -2.89
N SER A 60 -6.02 -8.59 -3.59
CA SER A 60 -5.00 -9.26 -4.42
C SER A 60 -4.55 -8.35 -5.58
N ASP A 61 -5.49 -7.71 -6.27
CA ASP A 61 -5.21 -6.79 -7.37
C ASP A 61 -4.46 -5.55 -6.88
N SER A 62 -4.86 -4.99 -5.73
CA SER A 62 -4.18 -3.86 -5.09
C SER A 62 -2.76 -4.22 -4.65
N LEU A 63 -2.54 -5.39 -4.06
CA LEU A 63 -1.22 -5.90 -3.70
C LEU A 63 -0.32 -6.08 -4.92
N SER A 64 -0.88 -6.58 -6.02
CA SER A 64 -0.15 -6.77 -7.27
C SER A 64 0.30 -5.44 -7.87
N SER A 65 -0.55 -4.42 -7.82
CA SER A 65 -0.25 -3.06 -8.28
C SER A 65 0.84 -2.41 -7.42
N LEU A 66 0.73 -2.48 -6.09
CA LEU A 66 1.75 -1.97 -5.17
C LEU A 66 3.11 -2.65 -5.37
N LYS A 67 3.10 -3.97 -5.58
CA LYS A 67 4.34 -4.73 -5.85
C LYS A 67 4.99 -4.31 -7.16
N LEU A 68 4.19 -3.98 -8.19
CA LEU A 68 4.71 -3.48 -9.46
C LEU A 68 5.34 -2.09 -9.29
N GLU A 69 4.69 -1.18 -8.57
CA GLU A 69 5.20 0.17 -8.28
C GLU A 69 6.51 0.12 -7.48
N THR A 70 6.59 -0.72 -6.45
CA THR A 70 7.83 -0.89 -5.67
C THR A 70 8.96 -1.43 -6.52
N ASN A 71 8.72 -2.42 -7.38
CA ASN A 71 9.74 -2.97 -8.28
C ASN A 71 10.25 -1.92 -9.27
N VAL A 72 9.37 -1.07 -9.81
CA VAL A 72 9.77 0.02 -10.72
C VAL A 72 10.61 1.07 -9.96
N SER A 73 10.20 1.44 -8.75
CA SER A 73 10.94 2.38 -7.91
C SER A 73 12.33 1.86 -7.55
N GLU A 74 12.45 0.60 -7.14
CA GLU A 74 13.74 -0.04 -6.85
C GLU A 74 14.66 -0.10 -8.09
N LYS A 75 14.10 -0.43 -9.24
CA LYS A 75 14.85 -0.43 -10.50
C LYS A 75 15.38 0.96 -10.83
N ASN A 76 14.53 1.98 -10.74
CA ASN A 76 14.93 3.37 -10.99
C ASN A 76 16.00 3.85 -10.01
N MET A 77 15.89 3.51 -8.74
CA MET A 77 16.90 3.80 -7.72
C MET A 77 18.25 3.16 -8.06
N ASN A 78 18.25 1.87 -8.38
CA ASN A 78 19.46 1.15 -8.73
C ASN A 78 20.14 1.73 -9.98
N GLU A 79 19.35 2.13 -10.98
CA GLU A 79 19.87 2.76 -12.19
C GLU A 79 20.39 4.17 -11.92
N ALA A 80 19.71 4.97 -11.11
CA ALA A 80 20.18 6.28 -10.65
C ALA A 80 21.54 6.17 -9.92
N LEU A 81 21.71 5.19 -9.04
CA LEU A 81 22.98 4.94 -8.34
C LEU A 81 24.11 4.52 -9.29
N ARG A 82 23.79 3.79 -10.37
CA ARG A 82 24.77 3.46 -11.43
C ARG A 82 25.23 4.71 -12.17
N HIS A 83 24.33 5.63 -12.51
CA HIS A 83 24.66 6.93 -13.10
C HIS A 83 25.51 7.77 -12.16
N LEU A 84 25.18 7.82 -10.86
CA LEU A 84 26.02 8.49 -9.87
C LEU A 84 27.43 7.90 -9.76
N SER A 85 27.55 6.59 -9.86
CA SER A 85 28.87 5.93 -9.86
C SER A 85 29.70 6.30 -11.08
N LYS A 86 29.08 6.41 -12.26
CA LYS A 86 29.75 6.91 -13.47
C LYS A 86 30.13 8.38 -13.35
N SER A 87 29.22 9.21 -12.83
CA SER A 87 29.50 10.62 -12.56
C SER A 87 30.73 10.79 -11.66
N LEU A 88 30.84 9.95 -10.62
CA LEU A 88 32.00 9.99 -9.72
C LEU A 88 33.32 9.70 -10.46
N ARG A 89 33.34 8.73 -11.36
CA ARG A 89 34.53 8.44 -12.17
C ARG A 89 34.89 9.60 -13.06
N TYR A 90 33.93 10.22 -13.77
CA TYR A 90 34.18 11.41 -14.59
C TYR A 90 34.64 12.59 -13.76
N PHE A 91 34.07 12.78 -12.57
CA PHE A 91 34.47 13.85 -11.65
C PHE A 91 35.95 13.75 -11.26
N TYR A 92 36.42 12.54 -10.90
CA TYR A 92 37.85 12.33 -10.56
C TYR A 92 38.78 12.32 -11.80
N ALA A 93 38.25 12.05 -12.98
CA ALA A 93 39.00 12.23 -14.23
C ALA A 93 39.12 13.71 -14.65
N GLY A 94 38.36 14.62 -14.01
CA GLY A 94 38.32 16.03 -14.41
C GLY A 94 37.28 16.34 -15.51
N ASP A 95 36.58 15.33 -16.02
CA ASP A 95 35.58 15.46 -17.06
C ASP A 95 34.23 15.93 -16.50
N TYR A 96 34.21 17.13 -15.92
CA TYR A 96 33.08 17.70 -15.18
C TYR A 96 31.80 17.82 -16.02
N ARG A 97 31.90 18.02 -17.33
CA ARG A 97 30.73 18.07 -18.22
C ARG A 97 30.05 16.72 -18.36
N GLU A 98 30.83 15.66 -18.52
CA GLU A 98 30.28 14.29 -18.59
C GLU A 98 29.77 13.85 -17.20
N ALA A 99 30.47 14.22 -16.13
CA ALA A 99 29.98 14.00 -14.78
C ALA A 99 28.59 14.64 -14.54
N LEU A 100 28.37 15.85 -15.07
CA LEU A 100 27.09 16.57 -14.94
C LEU A 100 25.96 15.84 -15.68
N LYS A 101 26.21 15.37 -16.94
CA LYS A 101 25.24 14.59 -17.70
C LYS A 101 24.78 13.36 -16.94
N GLU A 102 25.71 12.63 -16.37
CA GLU A 102 25.39 11.40 -15.62
C GLU A 102 24.58 11.71 -14.33
N VAL A 103 24.86 12.83 -13.66
CA VAL A 103 24.03 13.25 -12.50
C VAL A 103 22.62 13.65 -12.93
N ASP A 104 22.48 14.33 -14.05
CA ASP A 104 21.18 14.76 -14.56
C ASP A 104 20.32 13.53 -14.92
N LEU A 105 20.91 12.49 -15.56
CA LEU A 105 20.25 11.21 -15.80
C LEU A 105 19.83 10.50 -14.49
N ALA A 106 20.66 10.58 -13.44
CA ALA A 106 20.28 10.02 -12.14
C ALA A 106 19.08 10.76 -11.53
N LEU A 107 19.00 12.08 -11.69
CA LEU A 107 17.88 12.90 -11.21
C LEU A 107 16.59 12.75 -12.02
N GLU A 108 16.68 12.39 -13.31
CA GLU A 108 15.53 12.02 -14.13
C GLU A 108 14.89 10.72 -13.63
N LEU A 109 15.71 9.77 -13.18
CA LEU A 109 15.25 8.50 -12.64
C LEU A 109 14.74 8.60 -11.19
N ASN A 110 15.37 9.45 -10.39
CA ASN A 110 14.99 9.71 -9.00
C ASN A 110 15.23 11.18 -8.63
N PRO A 111 14.18 12.02 -8.75
CA PRO A 111 14.26 13.44 -8.43
C PRO A 111 14.50 13.77 -6.95
N ASP A 112 14.23 12.81 -6.04
CA ASP A 112 14.35 13.02 -4.59
C ASP A 112 15.68 12.50 -4.02
N LEU A 113 16.65 12.23 -4.88
CA LEU A 113 17.95 11.71 -4.47
C LEU A 113 18.89 12.81 -4.00
N ALA A 114 18.93 13.07 -2.69
CA ALA A 114 19.79 14.10 -2.06
C ALA A 114 21.25 13.98 -2.49
N LEU A 115 21.79 12.76 -2.58
CA LEU A 115 23.15 12.47 -3.02
C LEU A 115 23.43 13.00 -4.45
N ALA A 116 22.45 12.95 -5.35
CA ALA A 116 22.60 13.44 -6.72
C ALA A 116 22.73 14.98 -6.73
N TYR A 117 21.91 15.68 -5.96
CA TYR A 117 22.04 17.13 -5.81
C TYR A 117 23.37 17.52 -5.17
N ALA A 118 23.80 16.83 -4.11
CA ALA A 118 25.11 17.08 -3.49
C ALA A 118 26.26 16.93 -4.50
N ARG A 119 26.19 15.89 -5.33
CA ARG A 119 27.17 15.64 -6.40
C ARG A 119 27.13 16.73 -7.47
N ARG A 120 25.94 17.10 -7.94
CA ARG A 120 25.75 18.17 -8.93
C ARG A 120 26.30 19.50 -8.42
N GLY A 121 26.08 19.81 -7.15
CA GLY A 121 26.67 20.99 -6.49
C GLY A 121 28.20 20.95 -6.53
N SER A 122 28.82 19.83 -6.21
CA SER A 122 30.27 19.66 -6.24
C SER A 122 30.84 19.81 -7.66
N ILE A 123 30.12 19.33 -8.67
CA ILE A 123 30.52 19.48 -10.09
C ILE A 123 30.47 20.95 -10.51
N TYR A 124 29.36 21.66 -10.21
CA TYR A 124 29.24 23.09 -10.50
C TYR A 124 30.34 23.92 -9.81
N TYR A 125 30.68 23.56 -8.58
CA TYR A 125 31.77 24.21 -7.86
C TYR A 125 33.12 24.03 -8.58
N LYS A 126 33.41 22.81 -9.09
CA LYS A 126 34.62 22.56 -9.88
C LYS A 126 34.64 23.27 -11.24
N LEU A 127 33.46 23.53 -11.80
CA LEU A 127 33.29 24.34 -13.02
C LEU A 127 33.38 25.84 -12.75
N GLY A 128 33.55 26.27 -11.48
CA GLY A 128 33.62 27.70 -11.08
C GLY A 128 32.26 28.36 -10.87
N ASP A 129 31.15 27.63 -11.02
CA ASP A 129 29.80 28.16 -10.81
C ASP A 129 29.33 27.92 -9.37
N VAL A 130 29.83 28.80 -8.48
CA VAL A 130 29.52 28.74 -7.05
C VAL A 130 28.04 28.97 -6.76
N GLN A 131 27.36 29.75 -7.61
CA GLN A 131 25.94 30.04 -7.42
C GLN A 131 25.09 28.79 -7.64
N ARG A 132 25.28 28.10 -8.78
CA ARG A 132 24.59 26.80 -9.05
C ARG A 132 25.01 25.74 -8.05
N ALA A 133 26.26 25.69 -7.64
CA ALA A 133 26.73 24.80 -6.59
C ALA A 133 25.94 24.97 -5.29
N THR A 134 25.83 26.22 -4.81
CA THR A 134 25.10 26.53 -3.58
C THR A 134 23.62 26.16 -3.65
N ILE A 135 22.95 26.43 -4.78
CA ILE A 135 21.55 26.04 -5.00
C ILE A 135 21.39 24.52 -4.86
N ASN A 136 22.27 23.74 -5.53
CA ASN A 136 22.19 22.28 -5.49
C ASN A 136 22.49 21.69 -4.11
N TRP A 137 23.44 22.24 -3.38
CA TRP A 137 23.72 21.82 -2.00
C TRP A 137 22.55 22.14 -1.05
N ASN A 138 21.90 23.29 -1.23
CA ASN A 138 20.68 23.59 -0.46
C ASN A 138 19.52 22.64 -0.81
N LEU A 139 19.36 22.22 -2.07
CA LEU A 139 18.39 21.22 -2.45
C LEU A 139 18.70 19.86 -1.79
N ALA A 140 19.97 19.47 -1.76
CA ALA A 140 20.39 18.25 -1.08
C ALA A 140 20.02 18.29 0.42
N LEU A 141 20.26 19.41 1.12
CA LEU A 141 19.89 19.58 2.54
C LEU A 141 18.38 19.65 2.78
N ARG A 142 17.60 20.10 1.81
CA ARG A 142 16.13 20.04 1.93
C ARG A 142 15.59 18.62 1.87
N LEU A 143 16.24 17.75 1.07
CA LEU A 143 15.88 16.35 0.94
C LEU A 143 16.45 15.49 2.08
N ASP A 144 17.67 15.81 2.52
CA ASP A 144 18.33 15.18 3.64
C ASP A 144 18.93 16.24 4.57
N PRO A 145 18.18 16.70 5.59
CA PRO A 145 18.65 17.69 6.55
C PRO A 145 19.87 17.26 7.36
N GLU A 146 20.12 15.96 7.48
CA GLU A 146 21.25 15.41 8.24
C GLU A 146 22.53 15.23 7.39
N TYR A 147 22.53 15.68 6.13
CA TYR A 147 23.68 15.58 5.23
C TYR A 147 24.84 16.47 5.68
N THR A 148 25.63 15.99 6.62
CA THR A 148 26.68 16.71 7.35
C THR A 148 27.75 17.30 6.43
N ASP A 149 28.19 16.56 5.41
CA ASP A 149 29.24 17.00 4.49
C ASP A 149 28.82 18.23 3.71
N VAL A 150 27.57 18.25 3.21
CA VAL A 150 27.02 19.37 2.45
C VAL A 150 26.84 20.61 3.36
N ARG A 151 26.40 20.40 4.59
CA ARG A 151 26.26 21.45 5.61
C ARG A 151 27.62 22.12 5.90
N ASN A 152 28.67 21.29 6.08
CA ASN A 152 30.03 21.80 6.33
C ASN A 152 30.60 22.58 5.15
N ILE A 153 30.35 22.11 3.91
CA ILE A 153 30.76 22.85 2.69
C ILE A 153 30.10 24.21 2.62
N LEU A 154 28.79 24.29 2.84
CA LEU A 154 28.06 25.58 2.81
C LEU A 154 28.50 26.52 3.92
N LYS A 155 28.79 26.01 5.12
CA LYS A 155 29.35 26.78 6.22
C LYS A 155 30.71 27.37 5.85
N ALA A 156 31.62 26.56 5.33
CA ALA A 156 32.95 26.99 4.90
C ALA A 156 32.89 28.08 3.79
N LEU A 157 31.96 27.93 2.84
CA LEU A 157 31.76 28.93 1.79
C LEU A 157 31.28 30.28 2.34
N ASN A 158 30.37 30.28 3.30
CA ASN A 158 29.87 31.49 3.93
C ASN A 158 30.95 32.17 4.76
N GLU A 159 31.76 31.42 5.51
CA GLU A 159 32.88 31.94 6.27
C GLU A 159 33.95 32.59 5.37
N ASN A 160 34.26 31.98 4.22
CA ASN A 160 35.22 32.57 3.25
C ASN A 160 34.66 33.81 2.57
N LYS A 161 33.36 33.87 2.28
CA LYS A 161 32.72 35.10 1.77
C LYS A 161 32.77 36.26 2.76
N LEU A 162 32.55 35.98 4.05
CA LEU A 162 32.64 37.00 5.10
C LEU A 162 34.07 37.50 5.26
N LYS A 163 35.07 36.62 5.24
CA LYS A 163 36.50 37.05 5.29
C LYS A 163 36.92 37.90 4.09
N SER A 164 36.47 37.54 2.88
CA SER A 164 36.78 38.34 1.68
C SER A 164 36.08 39.72 1.66
N ALA A 165 34.89 39.82 2.22
CA ALA A 165 34.18 41.09 2.35
C ALA A 165 34.85 42.02 3.37
N SER A 166 35.33 41.52 4.50
CA SER A 166 36.02 42.31 5.53
C SER A 166 37.39 42.87 5.08
N ILE A 167 38.05 42.23 4.11
CA ILE A 167 39.33 42.69 3.55
C ILE A 167 39.16 43.87 2.55
N ILE A 168 37.95 44.05 2.00
CA ILE A 168 37.66 45.10 1.02
C ILE A 168 37.26 46.42 1.70
N GLU A 169 36.92 46.39 2.99
CA GLU A 169 36.51 47.55 3.78
C GLU A 169 37.68 48.23 4.53
N GLU A 170 38.89 47.69 4.47
CA GLU A 170 40.15 48.30 4.95
C GLU A 170 40.91 48.96 3.79
#